data_ca250b8892462028efc29939cd8b0838
#
_entry.id   ca250b8892462028efc29939cd8b0838
#
_cell.length_a   1.000
_cell.length_b   1.000
_cell.length_c   1.000
_cell.angle_alpha   90.00
_cell.angle_beta   90.00
_cell.angle_gamma   90.00
#
_symmetry.space_group_name_H-M   'P 1'
#
loop_
_entity.id
_entity.type
_entity.pdbx_description
1 polymer ?
#
loop_
_entity_poly.entity_id
_entity_poly.type
_entity_poly.pdbx_seq_one_letter_code
_entity_poly.pdbx_strand_id
1 'polypeptide(L)'
;FPDLRWGFIEVSSQWIPYALNDMELRFRRIGKTWLGKDTLRENRMYVACQTADDIAYVVDTVGDENIIIGTDYGHNDTSSELIALRKLREDAKIAPATVDKFVDANAKALYGL
;
A
#
# COMPACT_ATOMS: atom_id res chain seq x y z
N PHE A 1 -20.47 -4.43 7.85
CA PHE A 1 -19.68 -3.22 8.24
C PHE A 1 -19.22 -2.47 6.98
N PRO A 2 -20.14 -1.75 6.29
CA PRO A 2 -19.84 -1.13 5.00
C PRO A 2 -18.80 -0.01 5.10
N ASP A 3 -18.61 0.57 6.29
CA ASP A 3 -17.68 1.69 6.50
C ASP A 3 -16.34 1.26 7.15
N LEU A 4 -16.15 -0.04 7.35
CA LEU A 4 -14.91 -0.56 7.92
C LEU A 4 -13.73 -0.29 6.99
N ARG A 5 -12.64 0.21 7.56
CA ARG A 5 -11.35 0.37 6.89
C ARG A 5 -10.36 -0.63 7.48
N TRP A 6 -9.50 -1.16 6.63
CA TRP A 6 -8.50 -2.17 7.01
C TRP A 6 -7.11 -1.58 6.84
N GLY A 7 -6.32 -1.60 7.90
CA GLY A 7 -4.91 -1.22 7.86
C GLY A 7 -4.02 -2.46 8.00
N PHE A 8 -3.22 -2.76 6.98
CA PHE A 8 -2.19 -3.78 7.01
C PHE A 8 -0.86 -3.11 7.34
N ILE A 9 -0.49 -3.15 8.60
CA ILE A 9 0.67 -2.43 9.13
C ILE A 9 1.82 -3.42 9.31
N GLU A 10 3.05 -2.99 9.02
CA GLU A 10 4.28 -3.77 9.22
C GLU A 10 4.36 -5.11 8.44
N VAL A 11 3.76 -5.16 7.26
CA VAL A 11 3.68 -6.40 6.47
C VAL A 11 4.32 -6.26 5.08
N SER A 12 5.02 -5.14 4.80
CA SER A 12 5.46 -4.76 3.45
C SER A 12 4.29 -4.62 2.46
N SER A 13 4.52 -4.07 1.30
CA SER A 13 3.56 -4.01 0.20
C SER A 13 3.89 -4.99 -0.96
N GLN A 14 5.04 -5.63 -0.90
CA GLN A 14 5.54 -6.52 -1.97
C GLN A 14 4.65 -7.73 -2.26
N TRP A 15 3.85 -8.19 -1.31
CA TRP A 15 2.93 -9.32 -1.49
C TRP A 15 1.72 -8.98 -2.34
N ILE A 16 1.36 -7.69 -2.49
CA ILE A 16 0.14 -7.26 -3.15
C ILE A 16 0.07 -7.73 -4.60
N PRO A 17 1.07 -7.49 -5.46
CA PRO A 17 1.03 -7.94 -6.85
C PRO A 17 0.81 -9.45 -6.99
N TYR A 18 1.48 -10.24 -6.15
CA TYR A 18 1.30 -11.69 -6.14
C TYR A 18 -0.14 -12.08 -5.74
N ALA A 19 -0.66 -11.51 -4.66
CA ALA A 19 -1.99 -11.83 -4.16
C ALA A 19 -3.07 -11.48 -5.19
N LEU A 20 -2.97 -10.31 -5.82
CA LEU A 20 -3.92 -9.88 -6.85
C LEU A 20 -3.91 -10.82 -8.07
N ASN A 21 -2.72 -11.23 -8.52
CA ASN A 21 -2.60 -12.18 -9.63
C ASN A 21 -3.23 -13.54 -9.30
N ASP A 22 -2.97 -14.08 -8.10
CA ASP A 22 -3.56 -15.37 -7.68
C ASP A 22 -5.10 -15.27 -7.54
N MET A 23 -5.59 -14.17 -6.98
CA MET A 23 -7.03 -13.92 -6.86
C MET A 23 -7.70 -13.78 -8.23
N GLU A 24 -7.09 -13.09 -9.18
CA GLU A 24 -7.61 -12.96 -10.54
C GLU A 24 -7.80 -14.33 -11.18
N LEU A 25 -6.80 -15.21 -11.07
CA LEU A 25 -6.88 -16.58 -11.60
C LEU A 25 -8.03 -17.38 -10.97
N ARG A 26 -8.25 -17.21 -9.66
CA ARG A 26 -9.36 -17.88 -8.93
C ARG A 26 -10.72 -17.35 -9.37
N PHE A 27 -10.87 -16.02 -9.48
CA PHE A 27 -12.12 -15.40 -9.93
C PHE A 27 -12.48 -15.81 -11.34
N ARG A 28 -11.52 -15.87 -12.27
CA ARG A 28 -11.73 -16.37 -13.64
C ARG A 28 -12.27 -17.81 -13.65
N ARG A 29 -11.75 -18.67 -12.78
CA ARG A 29 -12.20 -20.08 -12.71
C ARG A 29 -13.66 -20.23 -12.30
N ILE A 30 -14.18 -19.33 -11.51
CA ILE A 30 -15.58 -19.36 -11.03
C ILE A 30 -16.48 -18.40 -11.81
N GLY A 31 -15.99 -17.84 -12.92
CA GLY A 31 -16.78 -16.97 -13.80
C GLY A 31 -17.16 -15.62 -13.18
N LYS A 32 -16.42 -15.14 -12.17
CA LYS A 32 -16.67 -13.84 -11.51
C LYS A 32 -15.76 -12.76 -12.05
N THR A 33 -16.27 -11.53 -12.07
CA THR A 33 -15.49 -10.33 -12.36
C THR A 33 -14.53 -10.02 -11.21
N TRP A 34 -13.31 -9.64 -11.58
CA TRP A 34 -12.27 -9.23 -10.65
C TRP A 34 -12.09 -7.71 -10.69
N LEU A 35 -11.89 -7.07 -9.54
CA LEU A 35 -11.72 -5.62 -9.42
C LEU A 35 -10.34 -5.12 -9.91
N GLY A 36 -9.38 -6.02 -10.05
CA GLY A 36 -8.04 -5.66 -10.50
C GLY A 36 -7.35 -4.67 -9.56
N LYS A 37 -6.75 -3.63 -10.13
CA LYS A 37 -6.05 -2.58 -9.37
C LYS A 37 -6.93 -1.80 -8.40
N ASP A 38 -8.23 -1.77 -8.61
CA ASP A 38 -9.17 -1.07 -7.72
C ASP A 38 -9.48 -1.86 -6.43
N THR A 39 -8.94 -3.06 -6.29
CA THR A 39 -9.25 -3.95 -5.16
C THR A 39 -9.01 -3.32 -3.81
N LEU A 40 -7.87 -2.67 -3.61
CA LEU A 40 -7.58 -2.02 -2.33
C LEU A 40 -8.56 -0.87 -2.06
N ARG A 41 -8.78 -0.02 -3.05
CA ARG A 41 -9.67 1.14 -2.93
C ARG A 41 -11.10 0.72 -2.64
N GLU A 42 -11.68 -0.17 -3.44
CA GLU A 42 -13.07 -0.59 -3.31
C GLU A 42 -13.36 -1.33 -1.99
N ASN A 43 -12.33 -1.95 -1.41
CA ASN A 43 -12.45 -2.63 -0.12
C ASN A 43 -11.90 -1.82 1.06
N ARG A 44 -11.51 -0.56 0.85
CA ARG A 44 -10.92 0.33 1.88
C ARG A 44 -9.76 -0.32 2.64
N MET A 45 -8.91 -1.03 1.90
CA MET A 45 -7.73 -1.72 2.41
C MET A 45 -6.51 -0.82 2.23
N TYR A 46 -5.83 -0.49 3.30
CA TYR A 46 -4.61 0.32 3.31
C TYR A 46 -3.42 -0.55 3.71
N VAL A 47 -2.31 -0.41 3.01
CA VAL A 47 -1.11 -1.22 3.24
C VAL A 47 0.09 -0.33 3.48
N ALA A 48 0.80 -0.57 4.59
CA ALA A 48 2.05 0.12 4.89
C ALA A 48 3.20 -0.48 4.06
N CYS A 49 3.78 0.34 3.19
CA CYS A 49 5.01 -0.03 2.48
C CYS A 49 6.24 0.18 3.35
N GLN A 50 7.31 -0.50 2.98
CA GLN A 50 8.66 -0.28 3.52
C GLN A 50 9.54 0.38 2.46
N THR A 51 10.60 1.07 2.87
CA THR A 51 11.53 1.73 1.93
C THR A 51 12.33 0.74 1.07
N ALA A 52 12.38 -0.52 1.47
CA ALA A 52 13.00 -1.61 0.71
C ALA A 52 12.08 -2.23 -0.36
N ASP A 53 10.78 -1.90 -0.33
CA ASP A 53 9.83 -2.42 -1.31
C ASP A 53 10.07 -1.83 -2.71
N ASP A 54 9.75 -2.58 -3.76
CA ASP A 54 9.63 -2.02 -5.11
C ASP A 54 8.32 -1.23 -5.23
N ILE A 55 8.33 -0.04 -4.61
CA ILE A 55 7.14 0.81 -4.48
C ILE A 55 6.61 1.23 -5.85
N ALA A 56 7.49 1.48 -6.82
CA ALA A 56 7.08 1.84 -8.18
C ALA A 56 6.23 0.72 -8.81
N TYR A 57 6.65 -0.51 -8.68
CA TYR A 57 5.90 -1.67 -9.18
C TYR A 57 4.58 -1.87 -8.44
N VAL A 58 4.56 -1.68 -7.11
CA VAL A 58 3.32 -1.76 -6.33
C VAL A 58 2.33 -0.69 -6.78
N VAL A 59 2.77 0.57 -6.93
CA VAL A 59 1.93 1.68 -7.39
C VAL A 59 1.38 1.43 -8.81
N ASP A 60 2.19 0.90 -9.71
CA ASP A 60 1.73 0.54 -11.06
C ASP A 60 0.63 -0.54 -11.01
N THR A 61 0.71 -1.45 -10.04
CA THR A 61 -0.24 -2.55 -9.89
C THR A 61 -1.57 -2.12 -9.25
N VAL A 62 -1.55 -1.28 -8.18
CA VAL A 62 -2.74 -0.99 -7.37
C VAL A 62 -3.07 0.50 -7.23
N GLY A 63 -2.29 1.37 -7.87
CA GLY A 63 -2.41 2.83 -7.69
C GLY A 63 -1.80 3.30 -6.37
N ASP A 64 -1.97 4.58 -6.09
CA ASP A 64 -1.31 5.26 -4.98
C ASP A 64 -2.25 5.71 -3.85
N GLU A 65 -3.54 5.38 -3.93
CA GLU A 65 -4.56 5.90 -3.01
C GLU A 65 -4.66 5.12 -1.68
N ASN A 66 -4.12 3.91 -1.63
CA ASN A 66 -4.27 3.01 -0.48
C ASN A 66 -2.93 2.52 0.08
N ILE A 67 -1.82 3.09 -0.36
CA ILE A 67 -0.50 2.82 0.21
C ILE A 67 -0.17 3.89 1.24
N ILE A 68 0.31 3.48 2.39
CA ILE A 68 0.78 4.35 3.48
C ILE A 68 2.21 3.99 3.82
N ILE A 69 2.88 4.81 4.61
CA ILE A 69 4.22 4.51 5.11
C ILE A 69 4.33 4.82 6.59
N GLY A 70 5.14 4.06 7.30
CA GLY A 70 5.51 4.30 8.70
C GLY A 70 6.99 4.13 8.91
N THR A 71 7.47 4.55 10.09
CA THR A 71 8.88 4.45 10.47
C THR A 71 9.19 3.19 11.28
N ASP A 72 8.16 2.51 11.76
CA ASP A 72 8.27 1.43 12.74
C ASP A 72 9.09 1.85 13.99
N TYR A 73 8.88 3.09 14.44
CA TYR A 73 9.60 3.68 15.56
C TYR A 73 9.41 2.85 16.84
N GLY A 74 10.53 2.52 17.46
CA GLY A 74 10.55 1.76 18.73
C GLY A 74 10.88 0.28 18.57
N HIS A 75 10.84 -0.25 17.35
CA HIS A 75 11.33 -1.58 17.06
C HIS A 75 12.82 -1.57 16.71
N ASN A 76 13.50 -2.68 16.96
CA ASN A 76 14.92 -2.85 16.66
C ASN A 76 15.11 -4.04 15.72
N ASP A 77 14.57 -3.92 14.53
CA ASP A 77 14.68 -4.90 13.45
C ASP A 77 14.98 -4.26 12.11
N THR A 78 15.01 -5.04 11.03
CA THR A 78 15.37 -4.57 9.70
C THR A 78 14.27 -3.75 9.02
N SER A 79 13.05 -3.74 9.55
CA SER A 79 11.91 -2.95 9.02
C SER A 79 11.88 -1.54 9.59
N SER A 80 12.51 -1.29 10.73
CA SER A 80 12.55 0.02 11.39
C SER A 80 13.43 1.00 10.60
N GLU A 81 12.81 2.09 10.11
CA GLU A 81 13.48 3.11 9.32
C GLU A 81 13.02 4.51 9.75
N LEU A 82 13.75 5.12 10.66
CA LEU A 82 13.39 6.43 11.24
C LEU A 82 13.34 7.57 10.22
N ILE A 83 14.04 7.42 9.11
CA ILE A 83 14.05 8.41 8.03
C ILE A 83 13.25 7.96 6.80
N ALA A 84 12.34 6.99 6.97
CA ALA A 84 11.54 6.41 5.89
C ALA A 84 10.87 7.49 5.02
N LEU A 85 10.23 8.48 5.65
CA LEU A 85 9.55 9.56 4.94
C LEU A 85 10.51 10.41 4.08
N ARG A 86 11.71 10.65 4.56
CA ARG A 86 12.74 11.36 3.80
C ARG A 86 13.28 10.49 2.65
N LYS A 87 13.62 9.24 2.94
CA LYS A 87 14.08 8.32 1.89
C LYS A 87 13.08 8.17 0.76
N LEU A 88 11.80 8.05 1.10
CA LEU A 88 10.74 7.97 0.10
C LEU A 88 10.68 9.22 -0.79
N ARG A 89 10.91 10.41 -0.23
CA ARG A 89 10.95 11.67 -0.98
C ARG A 89 12.21 11.82 -1.85
N GLU A 90 13.33 11.25 -1.42
CA GLU A 90 14.59 11.26 -2.15
C GLU A 90 14.61 10.20 -3.27
N ASP A 91 13.76 9.17 -3.19
CA ASP A 91 13.65 8.15 -4.22
C ASP A 91 12.86 8.67 -5.43
N ALA A 92 13.60 8.99 -6.50
CA ALA A 92 13.03 9.53 -7.74
C ALA A 92 12.16 8.53 -8.54
N LYS A 93 11.95 7.30 -8.06
CA LYS A 93 11.18 6.27 -8.77
C LYS A 93 9.68 6.50 -8.75
N ILE A 94 9.18 7.30 -7.80
CA ILE A 94 7.76 7.64 -7.69
C ILE A 94 7.56 9.15 -7.72
N ALA A 95 6.40 9.59 -8.21
CA ALA A 95 6.09 11.01 -8.31
C ALA A 95 5.99 11.67 -6.93
N PRO A 96 6.45 12.93 -6.75
CA PRO A 96 6.31 13.64 -5.47
C PRO A 96 4.88 13.69 -4.94
N ALA A 97 3.89 13.86 -5.80
CA ALA A 97 2.47 13.85 -5.40
C ALA A 97 2.03 12.50 -4.82
N THR A 98 2.57 11.39 -5.32
CA THR A 98 2.34 10.05 -4.77
C THR A 98 2.95 9.93 -3.38
N VAL A 99 4.14 10.47 -3.18
CA VAL A 99 4.80 10.49 -1.86
C VAL A 99 3.95 11.27 -0.86
N ASP A 100 3.42 12.43 -1.25
CA ASP A 100 2.56 13.25 -0.38
C ASP A 100 1.29 12.51 0.04
N LYS A 101 0.71 11.69 -0.84
CA LYS A 101 -0.40 10.81 -0.47
C LYS A 101 0.01 9.80 0.61
N PHE A 102 1.15 9.12 0.45
CA PHE A 102 1.62 8.09 1.37
C PHE A 102 1.90 8.61 2.78
N VAL A 103 2.49 9.81 2.86
CA VAL A 103 2.91 10.39 4.14
C VAL A 103 1.79 11.15 4.88
N ASP A 104 0.69 11.48 4.21
CA ASP A 104 -0.36 12.30 4.81
C ASP A 104 -1.78 11.85 4.40
N ALA A 105 -2.18 12.06 3.14
CA ALA A 105 -3.57 11.94 2.72
C ALA A 105 -4.15 10.53 2.93
N ASN A 106 -3.40 9.48 2.60
CA ASN A 106 -3.86 8.11 2.74
C ASN A 106 -3.97 7.67 4.20
N ALA A 107 -3.04 8.10 5.06
CA ALA A 107 -3.11 7.84 6.48
C ALA A 107 -4.33 8.53 7.11
N LYS A 108 -4.59 9.79 6.77
CA LYS A 108 -5.81 10.50 7.18
C LYS A 108 -7.08 9.77 6.73
N ALA A 109 -7.11 9.31 5.48
CA ALA A 109 -8.25 8.58 4.96
C ALA A 109 -8.47 7.24 5.71
N LEU A 110 -7.40 6.51 6.05
CA LEU A 110 -7.49 5.29 6.86
C LEU A 110 -8.14 5.58 8.23
N TYR A 111 -7.70 6.63 8.91
CA TYR A 111 -8.17 6.97 10.26
C TYR A 111 -9.46 7.81 10.27
N GLY A 112 -9.92 8.29 9.12
CA GLY A 112 -11.14 9.10 9.02
C GLY A 112 -10.95 10.53 9.53
N LEU A 113 -9.77 11.10 9.35
CA LEU A 113 -9.39 12.46 9.74
C LEU A 113 -9.63 13.47 8.62
#